data_de0a42adb79898d69b6373aa4968a7a0
#
_entry.id   de0a42adb79898d69b6373aa4968a7a0
#
_cell.length_a   1.000
_cell.length_b   1.000
_cell.length_c   1.000
_cell.angle_alpha   90.00
_cell.angle_beta   90.00
_cell.angle_gamma   90.00
#
_symmetry.space_group_name_H-M   'P 1'
#
loop_
_entity.id
_entity.type
_entity.pdbx_description
1 polymer ?
#
loop_
_entity_poly.entity_id
_entity_poly.type
_entity_poly.pdbx_seq_one_letter_code
_entity_poly.pdbx_strand_id
1 'polypeptide(L)'
;MILGNTEKIKSTAEPIVPIDFSPHDEKRPGITLKLRPIHIVLLFAGLFFGFSGWFVLTAKSVFVEVTPITAEIDIGGGVNIRLGQRYLIRSGDYSLSLTNDGYHMMTAELNVTEDQSQTHSYQMDRLPGVISIITEGLAGARVKIDGVDVGTTPISEIPVEYGEHRLVITYERYQDFEMAIDVEGRGVEQEFTAQLEPAWALISLATAPEGAEVLLDGEVIGETPIDAEILNGRRSIVLKLPGFKAWSDEFTVIAGEDFIVPNVILEPAEGSVLIRSNPSGASLTVGGEFQGLTPIEVALE
;
A
#
# COMPACT_ATOMS: atom_id res chain seq x y z
N MET A 1 -68.15 70.82 -112.27
CA MET A 1 -67.27 70.43 -113.37
C MET A 1 -65.87 70.98 -113.08
N ILE A 2 -64.98 70.29 -113.07
CA ILE A 2 -63.52 70.47 -113.14
C ILE A 2 -62.73 69.65 -112.04
N LEU A 3 -62.03 68.79 -112.59
CA LEU A 3 -61.10 67.86 -112.02
C LEU A 3 -59.99 68.54 -111.23
N GLY A 4 -59.70 68.05 -110.09
CA GLY A 4 -58.54 68.42 -109.30
C GLY A 4 -57.57 67.27 -109.17
N ASN A 5 -56.42 67.53 -109.60
CA ASN A 5 -55.22 66.61 -109.61
C ASN A 5 -54.71 66.27 -108.27
N THR A 6 -54.60 64.96 -107.93
CA THR A 6 -53.98 64.47 -106.65
C THR A 6 -52.54 64.12 -106.87
N GLU A 7 -51.69 65.02 -106.47
CA GLU A 7 -50.24 64.75 -106.41
C GLU A 7 -49.90 63.79 -105.21
N LYS A 8 -49.35 62.65 -105.47
CA LYS A 8 -48.85 61.68 -104.50
C LYS A 8 -47.48 62.15 -104.04
N ILE A 9 -47.44 62.65 -102.78
CA ILE A 9 -46.18 62.86 -102.11
C ILE A 9 -45.63 61.50 -101.67
N LYS A 10 -44.56 61.07 -102.27
CA LYS A 10 -43.75 59.91 -101.82
C LYS A 10 -42.99 60.33 -100.55
N SER A 11 -43.46 59.90 -99.39
CA SER A 11 -42.67 59.95 -98.18
C SER A 11 -41.55 58.90 -98.24
N THR A 12 -40.33 59.35 -98.42
CA THR A 12 -39.14 58.52 -98.31
C THR A 12 -38.81 58.44 -96.79
N ALA A 13 -39.33 57.47 -96.12
CA ALA A 13 -38.87 57.18 -94.72
C ALA A 13 -37.55 56.40 -94.80
N GLU A 14 -36.49 57.06 -94.40
CA GLU A 14 -35.25 56.37 -94.21
C GLU A 14 -35.40 55.35 -93.09
N PRO A 15 -34.84 54.13 -93.22
CA PRO A 15 -34.93 53.13 -92.16
C PRO A 15 -34.07 53.59 -90.96
N ILE A 16 -34.69 53.65 -89.77
CA ILE A 16 -33.98 53.87 -88.52
C ILE A 16 -33.09 52.66 -88.25
N VAL A 17 -31.79 52.86 -88.41
CA VAL A 17 -30.78 51.84 -88.01
C VAL A 17 -30.78 51.76 -86.48
N PRO A 18 -31.05 50.60 -85.91
CA PRO A 18 -30.92 50.44 -84.43
C PRO A 18 -29.46 50.71 -84.01
N ILE A 19 -29.27 51.71 -83.15
CA ILE A 19 -28.00 51.94 -82.50
C ILE A 19 -27.77 50.78 -81.51
N ASP A 20 -26.78 49.97 -81.82
CA ASP A 20 -26.33 48.91 -80.93
C ASP A 20 -25.70 49.55 -79.63
N PHE A 21 -26.54 49.57 -78.61
CA PHE A 21 -26.08 50.08 -77.28
C PHE A 21 -25.25 49.02 -76.64
N SER A 22 -23.93 49.04 -76.81
CA SER A 22 -23.00 48.27 -75.99
C SER A 22 -22.82 49.04 -74.68
N PRO A 23 -23.24 48.45 -73.54
CA PRO A 23 -22.95 49.05 -72.30
C PRO A 23 -21.40 49.16 -72.11
N HIS A 24 -20.94 50.35 -71.78
CA HIS A 24 -19.55 50.62 -71.49
C HIS A 24 -19.18 49.90 -70.24
N ASP A 25 -18.62 48.68 -70.36
CA ASP A 25 -18.10 47.90 -69.26
C ASP A 25 -16.83 48.61 -68.79
N GLU A 26 -17.02 49.53 -67.80
CA GLU A 26 -15.92 50.06 -67.06
C GLU A 26 -15.30 48.88 -66.27
N LYS A 27 -14.41 48.14 -66.89
CA LYS A 27 -13.51 47.27 -66.27
C LYS A 27 -12.66 48.11 -65.28
N ARG A 28 -13.15 48.21 -64.02
CA ARG A 28 -12.26 48.68 -62.93
C ARG A 28 -10.95 47.87 -63.05
N PRO A 29 -9.79 48.52 -63.11
CA PRO A 29 -8.56 47.79 -63.18
C PRO A 29 -8.42 46.97 -61.91
N GLY A 30 -8.76 45.67 -61.94
CA GLY A 30 -8.47 44.74 -60.89
C GLY A 30 -6.96 44.78 -60.69
N ILE A 31 -6.51 45.12 -59.51
CA ILE A 31 -5.10 45.05 -59.12
C ILE A 31 -4.74 43.55 -59.16
N THR A 32 -4.37 43.08 -60.31
CA THR A 32 -3.78 41.75 -60.46
C THR A 32 -2.34 41.85 -60.00
N LEU A 33 -2.13 41.68 -58.68
CA LEU A 33 -0.81 41.47 -58.13
C LEU A 33 -0.25 40.17 -58.72
N LYS A 34 0.54 40.28 -59.80
CA LYS A 34 1.34 39.17 -60.32
C LYS A 34 2.48 38.92 -59.35
N LEU A 35 2.16 38.31 -58.17
CA LEU A 35 3.16 37.88 -57.23
C LEU A 35 3.96 36.74 -57.85
N ARG A 36 5.20 37.02 -58.20
CA ARG A 36 6.15 35.96 -58.55
C ARG A 36 6.35 35.09 -57.32
N PRO A 37 6.49 33.75 -57.45
CA PRO A 37 6.67 32.84 -56.29
C PRO A 37 7.78 33.29 -55.34
N ILE A 38 8.81 33.96 -55.84
CA ILE A 38 9.90 34.53 -55.03
C ILE A 38 9.39 35.58 -54.02
N HIS A 39 8.40 36.44 -54.39
CA HIS A 39 7.86 37.43 -53.44
C HIS A 39 7.04 36.80 -52.32
N ILE A 40 6.38 35.68 -52.62
CA ILE A 40 5.66 34.89 -51.60
C ILE A 40 6.67 34.28 -50.60
N VAL A 41 7.74 33.69 -51.11
CA VAL A 41 8.82 33.12 -50.24
C VAL A 41 9.47 34.23 -49.38
N LEU A 42 9.77 35.38 -49.97
CA LEU A 42 10.35 36.52 -49.21
C LEU A 42 9.41 37.08 -48.17
N LEU A 43 8.07 37.12 -48.46
CA LEU A 43 7.06 37.53 -47.49
C LEU A 43 7.01 36.57 -46.32
N PHE A 44 6.94 35.25 -46.55
CA PHE A 44 6.97 34.25 -45.51
C PHE A 44 8.29 34.26 -44.73
N ALA A 45 9.42 34.40 -45.40
CA ALA A 45 10.71 34.55 -44.72
C ALA A 45 10.73 35.80 -43.83
N GLY A 46 10.26 36.95 -44.33
CA GLY A 46 10.17 38.17 -43.54
C GLY A 46 9.25 38.03 -42.33
N LEU A 47 8.07 37.40 -42.49
CA LEU A 47 7.17 37.10 -41.37
C LEU A 47 7.80 36.13 -40.34
N PHE A 48 8.49 35.10 -40.85
CA PHE A 48 9.16 34.13 -39.98
C PHE A 48 10.29 34.80 -39.17
N PHE A 49 11.18 35.56 -39.81
CA PHE A 49 12.26 36.25 -39.11
C PHE A 49 11.73 37.38 -38.19
N GLY A 50 10.67 38.08 -38.63
CA GLY A 50 10.00 39.09 -37.78
C GLY A 50 9.39 38.48 -36.53
N PHE A 51 8.64 37.37 -36.67
CA PHE A 51 8.04 36.62 -35.55
C PHE A 51 9.12 36.04 -34.63
N SER A 52 10.13 35.40 -35.20
CA SER A 52 11.24 34.81 -34.42
C SER A 52 12.02 35.87 -33.63
N GLY A 53 12.32 37.00 -34.28
CA GLY A 53 12.98 38.13 -33.60
C GLY A 53 12.15 38.73 -32.49
N TRP A 54 10.85 38.97 -32.75
CA TRP A 54 9.92 39.44 -31.73
C TRP A 54 9.78 38.43 -30.54
N PHE A 55 9.69 37.12 -30.85
CA PHE A 55 9.61 36.07 -29.81
C PHE A 55 10.86 36.08 -28.95
N VAL A 56 12.07 36.07 -29.55
CA VAL A 56 13.33 36.04 -28.80
C VAL A 56 13.50 37.29 -27.93
N LEU A 57 13.09 38.48 -28.40
CA LEU A 57 13.17 39.72 -27.64
C LEU A 57 12.16 39.78 -26.47
N THR A 58 11.04 39.06 -26.55
CA THR A 58 9.96 39.08 -25.54
C THR A 58 9.95 37.83 -24.65
N ALA A 59 10.65 36.76 -25.04
CA ALA A 59 10.71 35.53 -24.26
C ALA A 59 11.57 35.70 -23.00
N LYS A 60 11.13 35.01 -21.94
CA LYS A 60 11.82 34.92 -20.65
C LYS A 60 12.55 33.60 -20.57
N SER A 61 13.65 33.55 -19.83
CA SER A 61 14.43 32.34 -19.61
C SER A 61 13.95 31.63 -18.35
N VAL A 62 13.24 30.53 -18.51
CA VAL A 62 12.69 29.75 -17.40
C VAL A 62 13.52 28.47 -17.24
N PHE A 63 14.00 28.24 -16.03
CA PHE A 63 14.62 26.98 -15.61
C PHE A 63 13.60 26.19 -14.78
N VAL A 64 13.27 24.99 -15.26
CA VAL A 64 12.36 24.08 -14.54
C VAL A 64 13.23 23.00 -13.92
N GLU A 65 13.43 23.09 -12.62
CA GLU A 65 14.13 22.09 -11.82
C GLU A 65 13.14 21.02 -11.36
N VAL A 66 13.40 19.78 -11.72
CA VAL A 66 12.51 18.65 -11.36
C VAL A 66 13.32 17.57 -10.68
N THR A 67 12.77 17.06 -9.60
CA THR A 67 13.26 15.85 -8.94
C THR A 67 12.27 14.71 -9.18
N PRO A 68 12.68 13.61 -9.83
CA PRO A 68 14.01 13.28 -10.32
C PRO A 68 14.40 14.04 -11.60
N ILE A 69 15.70 14.25 -11.81
CA ILE A 69 16.24 14.99 -12.96
C ILE A 69 15.94 14.32 -14.32
N THR A 70 15.55 13.05 -14.29
CA THR A 70 15.19 12.26 -15.48
C THR A 70 13.75 12.48 -15.92
N ALA A 71 12.98 13.31 -15.20
CA ALA A 71 11.59 13.58 -15.55
C ALA A 71 11.47 14.24 -16.93
N GLU A 72 10.52 13.78 -17.69
CA GLU A 72 10.12 14.41 -18.95
C GLU A 72 9.19 15.58 -18.64
N ILE A 73 9.53 16.74 -19.22
CA ILE A 73 8.85 18.01 -18.98
C ILE A 73 8.12 18.40 -20.25
N ASP A 74 6.80 18.51 -20.16
CA ASP A 74 5.94 19.05 -21.22
C ASP A 74 5.25 20.33 -20.73
N ILE A 75 5.38 21.41 -21.53
CA ILE A 75 4.81 22.72 -21.23
C ILE A 75 3.75 23.02 -22.29
N GLY A 76 2.49 22.97 -21.90
CA GLY A 76 1.34 23.29 -22.72
C GLY A 76 0.90 24.74 -22.56
N GLY A 77 0.05 25.23 -23.49
CA GLY A 77 -0.58 26.55 -23.40
C GLY A 77 0.12 27.65 -24.20
N GLY A 78 1.20 27.34 -24.94
CA GLY A 78 1.87 28.35 -25.76
C GLY A 78 3.13 27.88 -26.46
N VAL A 79 3.80 28.82 -27.14
CA VAL A 79 5.07 28.55 -27.81
C VAL A 79 6.18 28.54 -26.75
N ASN A 80 6.85 27.43 -26.62
CA ASN A 80 8.06 27.28 -25.81
C ASN A 80 9.18 26.71 -26.68
N ILE A 81 10.40 27.15 -26.41
CA ILE A 81 11.63 26.67 -27.10
C ILE A 81 12.61 26.21 -26.04
N ARG A 82 12.94 24.92 -26.06
CA ARG A 82 13.93 24.35 -25.15
C ARG A 82 15.37 24.65 -25.67
N LEU A 83 16.16 25.28 -24.83
CA LEU A 83 17.59 25.52 -25.04
C LEU A 83 18.41 24.89 -23.93
N GLY A 84 18.85 23.65 -24.11
CA GLY A 84 19.52 22.87 -23.09
C GLY A 84 18.59 22.56 -21.91
N GLN A 85 18.89 23.16 -20.75
CA GLN A 85 18.09 22.99 -19.52
C GLN A 85 17.11 24.16 -19.26
N ARG A 86 17.05 25.12 -20.19
CA ARG A 86 16.18 26.29 -20.07
C ARG A 86 15.11 26.31 -21.15
N TYR A 87 14.01 26.90 -20.82
CA TYR A 87 12.89 27.16 -21.74
C TYR A 87 12.80 28.64 -22.02
N LEU A 88 12.71 29.02 -23.29
CA LEU A 88 12.32 30.36 -23.69
C LEU A 88 10.81 30.39 -23.86
N ILE A 89 10.12 31.10 -22.99
CA ILE A 89 8.68 31.17 -22.90
C ILE A 89 8.30 32.64 -22.66
N ARG A 90 7.16 33.09 -23.21
CA ARG A 90 6.65 34.44 -22.92
C ARG A 90 6.01 34.47 -21.54
N SER A 91 5.88 35.66 -20.96
CA SER A 91 5.10 35.87 -19.74
C SER A 91 3.64 35.41 -19.93
N GLY A 92 3.09 34.73 -18.90
CA GLY A 92 1.74 34.17 -18.90
C GLY A 92 1.66 32.89 -18.09
N ASP A 93 0.45 32.31 -18.08
CA ASP A 93 0.16 31.07 -17.37
C ASP A 93 0.20 29.89 -18.34
N TYR A 94 0.90 28.85 -17.94
CA TYR A 94 1.13 27.65 -18.72
C TYR A 94 0.77 26.42 -17.91
N SER A 95 0.39 25.33 -18.58
CA SER A 95 0.25 24.02 -17.95
C SER A 95 1.56 23.27 -18.03
N LEU A 96 2.07 22.81 -16.91
CA LEU A 96 3.25 21.96 -16.81
C LEU A 96 2.80 20.54 -16.55
N SER A 97 3.25 19.59 -17.37
CA SER A 97 3.06 18.15 -17.13
C SER A 97 4.42 17.50 -16.96
N LEU A 98 4.58 16.75 -15.88
CA LEU A 98 5.80 16.04 -15.52
C LEU A 98 5.51 14.55 -15.49
N THR A 99 6.28 13.77 -16.23
CA THR A 99 6.19 12.32 -16.29
C THR A 99 7.54 11.68 -16.05
N ASN A 100 7.57 10.62 -15.26
CA ASN A 100 8.75 9.79 -15.09
C ASN A 100 8.33 8.39 -14.67
N ASP A 101 9.10 7.39 -15.13
CA ASP A 101 8.86 6.01 -14.76
C ASP A 101 9.04 5.80 -13.26
N GLY A 102 8.09 5.11 -12.63
CA GLY A 102 8.07 4.91 -11.18
C GLY A 102 7.61 6.10 -10.34
N TYR A 103 7.04 7.15 -10.96
CA TYR A 103 6.51 8.32 -10.25
C TYR A 103 5.08 8.62 -10.69
N HIS A 104 4.32 9.23 -9.80
CA HIS A 104 3.01 9.77 -10.15
C HIS A 104 3.15 10.91 -11.15
N MET A 105 2.37 10.88 -12.23
CA MET A 105 2.29 12.01 -13.14
C MET A 105 1.85 13.26 -12.38
N MET A 106 2.60 14.35 -12.52
CA MET A 106 2.32 15.62 -11.87
C MET A 106 1.89 16.65 -12.92
N THR A 107 0.79 17.35 -12.65
CA THR A 107 0.35 18.51 -13.44
C THR A 107 0.35 19.73 -12.53
N ALA A 108 0.98 20.81 -12.98
CA ALA A 108 1.08 22.06 -12.23
C ALA A 108 0.85 23.27 -13.14
N GLU A 109 0.53 24.41 -12.55
CA GLU A 109 0.53 25.68 -13.25
C GLU A 109 1.92 26.31 -13.19
N LEU A 110 2.43 26.71 -14.35
CA LEU A 110 3.70 27.45 -14.49
C LEU A 110 3.38 28.89 -14.81
N ASN A 111 3.47 29.76 -13.81
CA ASN A 111 3.30 31.20 -13.98
C ASN A 111 4.63 31.84 -14.35
N VAL A 112 4.73 32.34 -15.58
CA VAL A 112 5.93 33.02 -16.08
C VAL A 112 5.72 34.53 -15.95
N THR A 113 6.45 35.15 -15.04
CA THR A 113 6.40 36.60 -14.77
C THR A 113 7.18 37.41 -15.83
N GLU A 114 7.27 38.74 -15.64
CA GLU A 114 8.04 39.64 -16.50
C GLU A 114 9.56 39.57 -16.25
N ASP A 115 10.01 38.82 -15.24
CA ASP A 115 11.43 38.65 -14.93
C ASP A 115 12.17 37.91 -16.06
N GLN A 116 13.35 38.41 -16.41
CA GLN A 116 14.12 37.87 -17.55
C GLN A 116 14.63 36.44 -17.31
N SER A 117 14.84 36.05 -16.05
CA SER A 117 15.29 34.70 -15.67
C SER A 117 14.57 34.24 -14.41
N GLN A 118 13.95 33.06 -14.47
CA GLN A 118 13.15 32.49 -13.40
C GLN A 118 13.53 31.02 -13.19
N THR A 119 13.36 30.54 -11.96
CA THR A 119 13.56 29.12 -11.62
C THR A 119 12.31 28.64 -10.88
N HIS A 120 11.76 27.52 -11.32
CA HIS A 120 10.66 26.84 -10.68
C HIS A 120 11.10 25.42 -10.33
N SER A 121 10.91 25.02 -9.07
CA SER A 121 11.32 23.71 -8.56
C SER A 121 10.08 22.86 -8.28
N TYR A 122 10.11 21.61 -8.77
CA TYR A 122 9.03 20.64 -8.58
C TYR A 122 9.61 19.32 -8.11
N GLN A 123 8.88 18.66 -7.22
CA GLN A 123 9.21 17.32 -6.73
C GLN A 123 8.07 16.38 -7.05
N MET A 124 8.39 15.28 -7.75
CA MET A 124 7.40 14.25 -8.08
C MET A 124 7.34 13.21 -6.95
N ASP A 125 6.15 12.71 -6.67
CA ASP A 125 5.90 11.66 -5.70
C ASP A 125 6.16 10.30 -6.35
N ARG A 126 6.86 9.41 -5.63
CA ARG A 126 7.14 8.06 -6.10
C ARG A 126 5.87 7.23 -6.09
N LEU A 127 5.74 6.32 -7.04
CA LEU A 127 4.76 5.25 -6.95
C LEU A 127 5.08 4.33 -5.77
N PRO A 128 4.08 3.72 -5.13
CA PRO A 128 4.30 2.68 -4.13
C PRO A 128 5.23 1.59 -4.64
N GLY A 129 5.96 0.93 -3.75
CA GLY A 129 6.63 -0.33 -4.02
C GLY A 129 5.62 -1.48 -3.97
N VAL A 130 6.02 -2.62 -4.48
CA VAL A 130 5.23 -3.86 -4.43
C VAL A 130 5.98 -4.87 -3.56
N ILE A 131 5.38 -5.30 -2.46
CA ILE A 131 6.03 -6.24 -1.56
C ILE A 131 5.33 -7.59 -1.53
N SER A 132 6.14 -8.63 -1.34
CA SER A 132 5.72 -10.00 -1.07
C SER A 132 6.29 -10.44 0.27
N ILE A 133 5.48 -11.14 1.08
CA ILE A 133 5.88 -11.59 2.42
C ILE A 133 5.64 -13.08 2.52
N ILE A 134 6.69 -13.81 2.88
CA ILE A 134 6.65 -15.26 3.10
C ILE A 134 7.16 -15.60 4.50
N THR A 135 6.67 -16.70 5.05
CA THR A 135 7.19 -17.29 6.30
C THR A 135 7.75 -18.67 6.00
N GLU A 136 8.96 -18.94 6.48
CA GLU A 136 9.61 -20.24 6.27
C GLU A 136 8.85 -21.34 7.00
N GLY A 137 8.43 -22.38 6.24
CA GLY A 137 7.79 -23.57 6.78
C GLY A 137 6.38 -23.38 7.34
N LEU A 138 5.84 -22.17 7.29
CA LEU A 138 4.52 -21.83 7.82
C LEU A 138 3.67 -21.09 6.78
N ALA A 139 2.36 -21.30 6.84
CA ALA A 139 1.40 -20.56 6.03
C ALA A 139 0.24 -20.11 6.91
N GLY A 140 -0.37 -18.97 6.56
CA GLY A 140 -1.50 -18.42 7.29
C GLY A 140 -1.15 -17.52 8.47
N ALA A 141 0.13 -17.13 8.61
CA ALA A 141 0.53 -16.15 9.61
C ALA A 141 -0.02 -14.77 9.25
N ARG A 142 -0.63 -14.08 10.21
CA ARG A 142 -1.23 -12.76 10.01
C ARG A 142 -0.16 -11.71 9.88
N VAL A 143 -0.31 -10.85 8.86
CA VAL A 143 0.65 -9.80 8.52
C VAL A 143 0.03 -8.43 8.77
N LYS A 144 0.77 -7.56 9.46
CA LYS A 144 0.46 -6.15 9.64
C LYS A 144 1.62 -5.28 9.20
N ILE A 145 1.30 -4.21 8.49
CA ILE A 145 2.26 -3.15 8.13
C ILE A 145 1.76 -1.85 8.77
N ASP A 146 2.60 -1.22 9.58
CA ASP A 146 2.26 -0.02 10.37
C ASP A 146 0.98 -0.18 11.20
N GLY A 147 0.73 -1.42 11.67
CA GLY A 147 -0.47 -1.76 12.45
C GLY A 147 -1.71 -2.07 11.63
N VAL A 148 -1.69 -1.88 10.30
CA VAL A 148 -2.78 -2.22 9.39
C VAL A 148 -2.66 -3.67 8.96
N ASP A 149 -3.74 -4.45 9.10
CA ASP A 149 -3.82 -5.84 8.65
C ASP A 149 -3.87 -5.89 7.12
N VAL A 150 -2.91 -6.57 6.50
CA VAL A 150 -2.79 -6.70 5.04
C VAL A 150 -3.08 -8.10 4.54
N GLY A 151 -3.30 -9.07 5.45
CA GLY A 151 -3.64 -10.45 5.11
C GLY A 151 -2.79 -11.50 5.83
N THR A 152 -2.60 -12.65 5.19
CA THR A 152 -1.85 -13.79 5.75
C THR A 152 -0.82 -14.32 4.78
N THR A 153 0.31 -14.85 5.32
CA THR A 153 1.40 -15.42 4.54
C THR A 153 1.03 -16.77 3.89
N PRO A 154 1.56 -17.11 2.68
CA PRO A 154 2.30 -16.20 1.82
C PRO A 154 1.37 -15.16 1.19
N ILE A 155 1.80 -13.91 1.14
CA ILE A 155 1.05 -12.84 0.51
C ILE A 155 1.96 -12.09 -0.46
N SER A 156 1.44 -11.70 -1.62
CA SER A 156 2.17 -11.04 -2.69
C SER A 156 1.43 -9.83 -3.23
N GLU A 157 2.12 -9.00 -3.99
CA GLU A 157 1.59 -7.84 -4.70
C GLU A 157 0.92 -6.79 -3.79
N ILE A 158 1.45 -6.60 -2.58
CA ILE A 158 0.94 -5.57 -1.67
C ILE A 158 1.58 -4.23 -2.04
N PRO A 159 0.80 -3.22 -2.45
CA PRO A 159 1.33 -1.88 -2.66
C PRO A 159 1.60 -1.21 -1.30
N VAL A 160 2.83 -0.73 -1.11
CA VAL A 160 3.25 -0.01 0.11
C VAL A 160 3.99 1.24 -0.30
N GLU A 161 3.71 2.35 0.36
CA GLU A 161 4.35 3.63 0.08
C GLU A 161 5.88 3.54 0.24
N TYR A 162 6.58 4.46 -0.39
CA TYR A 162 8.04 4.57 -0.26
C TYR A 162 8.44 4.98 1.17
N GLY A 163 9.44 4.30 1.71
CA GLY A 163 10.03 4.63 3.00
C GLY A 163 10.13 3.47 3.99
N GLU A 164 10.43 3.80 5.24
CA GLU A 164 10.50 2.84 6.31
C GLU A 164 9.11 2.49 6.86
N HIS A 165 8.83 1.19 6.99
CA HIS A 165 7.60 0.64 7.53
C HIS A 165 7.90 -0.42 8.58
N ARG A 166 6.98 -0.58 9.53
CA ARG A 166 7.05 -1.64 10.55
C ARG A 166 6.23 -2.84 10.11
N LEU A 167 6.92 -3.95 9.84
CA LEU A 167 6.32 -5.24 9.56
C LEU A 167 6.15 -6.01 10.87
N VAL A 168 4.95 -6.51 11.14
CA VAL A 168 4.64 -7.40 12.26
C VAL A 168 3.94 -8.64 11.72
N ILE A 169 4.45 -9.82 12.07
CA ILE A 169 3.87 -11.10 11.68
C ILE A 169 3.53 -11.89 12.94
N THR A 170 2.28 -12.32 13.07
CA THR A 170 1.78 -13.07 14.22
C THR A 170 1.19 -14.40 13.78
N TYR A 171 1.49 -15.45 14.53
CA TYR A 171 0.94 -16.79 14.32
C TYR A 171 0.69 -17.47 15.65
N GLU A 172 -0.40 -18.24 15.73
CA GLU A 172 -0.76 -18.94 16.96
C GLU A 172 0.39 -19.85 17.43
N ARG A 173 0.73 -19.77 18.73
CA ARG A 173 1.81 -20.54 19.39
C ARG A 173 3.22 -20.18 18.91
N TYR A 174 3.40 -19.06 18.21
CA TYR A 174 4.71 -18.52 17.83
C TYR A 174 4.94 -17.15 18.45
N GLN A 175 6.17 -16.75 18.58
CA GLN A 175 6.54 -15.41 19.02
C GLN A 175 6.20 -14.39 17.92
N ASP A 176 5.76 -13.22 18.32
CA ASP A 176 5.51 -12.12 17.37
C ASP A 176 6.84 -11.73 16.72
N PHE A 177 6.86 -11.74 15.39
CA PHE A 177 8.01 -11.31 14.59
C PHE A 177 7.82 -9.84 14.19
N GLU A 178 8.83 -9.02 14.50
CA GLU A 178 8.84 -7.61 14.12
C GLU A 178 10.13 -7.27 13.37
N MET A 179 9.97 -6.51 12.29
CA MET A 179 11.06 -6.03 11.45
C MET A 179 10.75 -4.66 10.87
N ALA A 180 11.73 -3.76 10.83
CA ALA A 180 11.67 -2.57 9.99
C ALA A 180 12.03 -2.96 8.55
N ILE A 181 11.19 -2.59 7.61
CA ILE A 181 11.41 -2.79 6.18
C ILE A 181 11.53 -1.43 5.49
N ASP A 182 12.45 -1.30 4.55
CA ASP A 182 12.60 -0.11 3.71
C ASP A 182 12.05 -0.42 2.31
N VAL A 183 10.98 0.28 1.94
CA VAL A 183 10.29 0.11 0.66
C VAL A 183 10.85 1.12 -0.34
N GLU A 184 11.43 0.64 -1.44
CA GLU A 184 12.06 1.50 -2.46
C GLU A 184 11.08 2.36 -3.24
N GLY A 185 9.81 1.97 -3.29
CA GLY A 185 8.81 2.60 -4.13
C GLY A 185 9.04 2.34 -5.62
N ARG A 186 8.48 3.19 -6.47
CA ARG A 186 8.63 3.17 -7.94
C ARG A 186 8.16 1.88 -8.62
N GLY A 187 7.23 1.14 -8.00
CA GLY A 187 6.77 -0.15 -8.50
C GLY A 187 7.81 -1.28 -8.40
N VAL A 188 8.90 -1.09 -7.64
CA VAL A 188 9.91 -2.13 -7.43
C VAL A 188 9.33 -3.24 -6.58
N GLU A 189 9.51 -4.49 -7.04
CA GLU A 189 9.12 -5.69 -6.30
C GLU A 189 10.20 -6.06 -5.29
N GLN A 190 9.80 -6.25 -4.03
CA GLN A 190 10.67 -6.66 -2.93
C GLN A 190 10.03 -7.85 -2.20
N GLU A 191 10.83 -8.86 -1.85
CA GLU A 191 10.38 -10.02 -1.08
C GLU A 191 11.02 -9.99 0.31
N PHE A 192 10.19 -10.16 1.34
CA PHE A 192 10.61 -10.27 2.73
C PHE A 192 10.27 -11.66 3.25
N THR A 193 11.30 -12.33 3.77
CA THR A 193 11.16 -13.65 4.37
C THR A 193 11.29 -13.54 5.88
N ALA A 194 10.32 -14.10 6.61
CA ALA A 194 10.33 -14.16 8.06
C ALA A 194 10.46 -15.61 8.55
N GLN A 195 11.30 -15.80 9.55
CA GLN A 195 11.37 -17.04 10.31
C GLN A 195 10.76 -16.81 11.68
N LEU A 196 9.65 -17.49 11.96
CA LEU A 196 8.97 -17.39 13.25
C LEU A 196 9.53 -18.39 14.23
N GLU A 197 9.78 -17.94 15.46
CA GLU A 197 10.24 -18.80 16.54
C GLU A 197 9.05 -19.36 17.33
N PRO A 198 9.03 -20.68 17.66
CA PRO A 198 8.00 -21.24 18.53
C PRO A 198 7.92 -20.52 19.87
N ALA A 199 6.72 -20.30 20.36
CA ALA A 199 6.48 -19.72 21.69
C ALA A 199 6.22 -20.79 22.74
N TRP A 200 6.75 -22.00 22.59
CA TRP A 200 6.55 -23.14 23.49
C TRP A 200 7.86 -23.86 23.76
N ALA A 201 7.84 -24.69 24.79
CA ALA A 201 8.90 -25.63 25.14
C ALA A 201 8.29 -26.98 25.49
N LEU A 202 9.05 -28.05 25.36
CA LEU A 202 8.67 -29.39 25.79
C LEU A 202 8.93 -29.53 27.31
N ILE A 203 7.89 -29.99 28.00
CA ILE A 203 8.01 -30.38 29.43
C ILE A 203 7.84 -31.88 29.56
N SER A 204 8.80 -32.51 30.27
CA SER A 204 8.72 -33.90 30.71
C SER A 204 8.41 -33.97 32.19
N LEU A 205 7.34 -34.66 32.55
CA LEU A 205 6.82 -34.75 33.92
C LEU A 205 6.57 -36.23 34.32
N ALA A 206 7.10 -36.64 35.44
CA ALA A 206 6.85 -37.95 36.02
C ALA A 206 6.53 -37.87 37.51
N THR A 207 5.76 -38.82 38.04
CA THR A 207 5.41 -38.95 39.45
C THR A 207 5.68 -40.36 39.97
N ALA A 208 5.88 -40.47 41.27
CA ALA A 208 5.83 -41.73 41.99
C ALA A 208 4.75 -41.62 43.10
N PRO A 209 3.66 -42.43 43.01
CA PRO A 209 3.29 -43.37 41.95
C PRO A 209 2.95 -42.66 40.61
N GLU A 210 3.04 -43.42 39.54
CA GLU A 210 2.61 -42.98 38.21
C GLU A 210 1.05 -42.90 38.13
N GLY A 211 0.55 -42.23 37.08
CA GLY A 211 -0.91 -42.12 36.79
C GLY A 211 -1.56 -40.93 37.47
N ALA A 212 -0.81 -39.95 37.93
CA ALA A 212 -1.38 -38.71 38.42
C ALA A 212 -1.95 -37.87 37.30
N GLU A 213 -3.17 -37.39 37.44
CA GLU A 213 -3.82 -36.41 36.57
C GLU A 213 -3.02 -35.08 36.62
N VAL A 214 -2.67 -34.57 35.46
CA VAL A 214 -1.89 -33.34 35.33
C VAL A 214 -2.80 -32.21 34.88
N LEU A 215 -2.91 -31.18 35.71
CA LEU A 215 -3.61 -29.96 35.39
C LEU A 215 -2.59 -28.84 35.18
N LEU A 216 -2.64 -28.22 34.02
CA LEU A 216 -1.87 -27.02 33.68
C LEU A 216 -2.81 -25.83 33.65
N ASP A 217 -2.52 -24.79 34.42
CA ASP A 217 -3.37 -23.59 34.56
C ASP A 217 -4.85 -23.92 34.83
N GLY A 218 -5.10 -25.11 35.48
CA GLY A 218 -6.44 -25.60 35.82
C GLY A 218 -7.11 -26.48 34.77
N GLU A 219 -6.51 -26.67 33.59
CA GLU A 219 -7.01 -27.58 32.55
C GLU A 219 -6.24 -28.90 32.57
N VAL A 220 -6.98 -30.03 32.44
CA VAL A 220 -6.39 -31.37 32.40
C VAL A 220 -5.67 -31.56 31.05
N ILE A 221 -4.35 -31.85 31.11
CA ILE A 221 -3.53 -32.09 29.92
C ILE A 221 -3.14 -33.56 29.74
N GLY A 222 -3.34 -34.42 30.73
CA GLY A 222 -3.04 -35.85 30.69
C GLY A 222 -2.74 -36.44 32.04
N GLU A 223 -2.03 -37.58 32.04
CA GLU A 223 -1.62 -38.33 33.23
C GLU A 223 -0.09 -38.61 33.18
N THR A 224 0.53 -38.66 34.33
CA THR A 224 1.99 -38.94 34.44
C THR A 224 2.32 -40.41 34.17
N PRO A 225 3.47 -40.75 33.50
CA PRO A 225 4.43 -39.81 32.92
C PRO A 225 3.92 -39.18 31.63
N ILE A 226 4.18 -37.88 31.39
CA ILE A 226 3.77 -37.15 30.22
C ILE A 226 4.86 -36.23 29.69
N ASP A 227 4.94 -36.15 28.34
CA ASP A 227 5.67 -35.10 27.62
C ASP A 227 4.63 -34.18 26.96
N ALA A 228 4.69 -32.88 27.22
CA ALA A 228 3.73 -31.91 26.71
C ALA A 228 4.42 -30.62 26.23
N GLU A 229 3.91 -30.07 25.13
CA GLU A 229 4.31 -28.74 24.66
C GLU A 229 3.52 -27.67 25.43
N ILE A 230 4.23 -26.82 26.15
CA ILE A 230 3.64 -25.78 27.00
C ILE A 230 4.10 -24.41 26.52
N LEU A 231 3.16 -23.50 26.32
CA LEU A 231 3.46 -22.13 25.92
C LEU A 231 4.31 -21.44 26.98
N ASN A 232 5.21 -20.56 26.53
CA ASN A 232 6.10 -19.77 27.37
C ASN A 232 5.31 -18.90 28.38
N GLY A 233 6.00 -18.48 29.44
CA GLY A 233 5.45 -17.66 30.51
C GLY A 233 5.30 -18.41 31.81
N ARG A 234 4.72 -17.74 32.83
CA ARG A 234 4.47 -18.32 34.14
C ARG A 234 3.28 -19.28 34.03
N ARG A 235 3.51 -20.52 34.52
CA ARG A 235 2.53 -21.60 34.49
C ARG A 235 2.35 -22.21 35.85
N SER A 236 1.14 -22.64 36.16
CA SER A 236 0.77 -23.37 37.34
C SER A 236 0.49 -24.83 37.00
N ILE A 237 1.11 -25.76 37.73
CA ILE A 237 0.84 -27.18 37.56
C ILE A 237 0.27 -27.74 38.85
N VAL A 238 -0.72 -28.62 38.69
CA VAL A 238 -1.33 -29.38 39.82
C VAL A 238 -1.37 -30.83 39.42
N LEU A 239 -0.88 -31.70 40.31
CA LEU A 239 -0.91 -33.16 40.16
C LEU A 239 -1.88 -33.76 41.16
N LYS A 240 -2.81 -34.59 40.69
CA LYS A 240 -3.83 -35.23 41.49
C LYS A 240 -3.81 -36.73 41.25
N LEU A 241 -3.74 -37.50 42.33
CA LEU A 241 -3.89 -38.95 42.29
C LEU A 241 -4.80 -39.39 43.46
N PRO A 242 -5.81 -40.19 43.20
CA PRO A 242 -6.71 -40.67 44.27
C PRO A 242 -5.90 -41.39 45.39
N GLY A 243 -6.15 -40.99 46.65
CA GLY A 243 -5.40 -41.52 47.80
C GLY A 243 -4.10 -40.81 48.11
N PHE A 244 -3.74 -39.74 47.39
CA PHE A 244 -2.59 -38.92 47.61
C PHE A 244 -2.95 -37.43 47.76
N LYS A 245 -2.11 -36.70 48.47
CA LYS A 245 -2.21 -35.23 48.56
C LYS A 245 -1.94 -34.61 47.20
N ALA A 246 -2.75 -33.63 46.83
CA ALA A 246 -2.47 -32.87 45.60
C ALA A 246 -1.15 -32.11 45.73
N TRP A 247 -0.29 -32.24 44.74
CA TRP A 247 0.96 -31.47 44.62
C TRP A 247 0.76 -30.32 43.66
N SER A 248 1.35 -29.16 43.94
CA SER A 248 1.27 -28.01 43.03
C SER A 248 2.58 -27.24 43.05
N ASP A 249 2.95 -26.69 41.89
CA ASP A 249 4.10 -25.81 41.74
C ASP A 249 3.82 -24.77 40.63
N GLU A 250 4.61 -23.68 40.65
CA GLU A 250 4.61 -22.64 39.65
C GLU A 250 6.01 -22.51 39.07
N PHE A 251 6.12 -22.50 37.76
CA PHE A 251 7.38 -22.36 37.04
C PHE A 251 7.25 -21.45 35.84
N THR A 252 8.37 -20.97 35.32
CA THR A 252 8.42 -20.16 34.10
C THR A 252 8.96 -21.01 32.98
N VAL A 253 8.15 -21.14 31.90
CA VAL A 253 8.54 -21.80 30.67
C VAL A 253 9.22 -20.76 29.78
N ILE A 254 10.45 -21.09 29.32
CA ILE A 254 11.19 -20.30 28.34
C ILE A 254 11.04 -20.99 26.98
N ALA A 255 10.60 -20.25 25.97
CA ALA A 255 10.42 -20.79 24.63
C ALA A 255 11.70 -21.41 24.08
N GLY A 256 11.59 -22.62 23.53
CA GLY A 256 12.72 -23.37 22.96
C GLY A 256 13.67 -24.00 23.98
N GLU A 257 13.42 -23.83 25.27
CA GLU A 257 14.21 -24.49 26.34
C GLU A 257 13.37 -25.62 26.94
N ASP A 258 13.71 -26.86 26.59
CA ASP A 258 13.07 -28.06 27.18
C ASP A 258 13.30 -28.11 28.69
N PHE A 259 12.23 -28.42 29.43
CA PHE A 259 12.23 -28.42 30.86
C PHE A 259 11.85 -29.81 31.42
N ILE A 260 12.72 -30.41 32.21
CA ILE A 260 12.45 -31.67 32.87
C ILE A 260 12.09 -31.39 34.34
N VAL A 261 10.84 -31.60 34.71
CA VAL A 261 10.46 -31.54 36.13
C VAL A 261 11.06 -32.75 36.85
N PRO A 262 11.79 -32.56 37.97
CA PRO A 262 12.26 -33.68 38.75
C PRO A 262 11.11 -34.61 39.15
N ASN A 263 11.36 -35.93 39.18
CA ASN A 263 10.33 -36.89 39.54
C ASN A 263 9.66 -36.53 40.89
N VAL A 264 8.34 -36.24 40.84
CA VAL A 264 7.57 -35.79 42.00
C VAL A 264 7.09 -37.01 42.78
N ILE A 265 7.48 -37.11 44.04
CA ILE A 265 7.01 -38.15 44.95
C ILE A 265 5.75 -37.62 45.63
N LEU A 266 4.60 -38.25 45.34
CA LEU A 266 3.31 -37.88 45.94
C LEU A 266 3.19 -38.46 47.35
N GLU A 267 2.75 -37.61 48.29
CA GLU A 267 2.51 -38.04 49.68
C GLU A 267 1.11 -38.67 49.79
N PRO A 268 0.97 -39.82 50.47
CA PRO A 268 -0.33 -40.38 50.74
C PRO A 268 -1.25 -39.37 51.46
N ALA A 269 -2.55 -39.36 51.09
CA ALA A 269 -3.52 -38.56 51.80
C ALA A 269 -3.86 -39.25 53.14
N GLU A 270 -3.90 -38.44 54.19
CA GLU A 270 -4.35 -38.91 55.49
C GLU A 270 -5.83 -39.27 55.38
N GLY A 271 -6.19 -40.51 55.74
CA GLY A 271 -7.56 -40.99 55.79
C GLY A 271 -8.11 -40.97 57.21
N SER A 272 -9.38 -40.63 57.44
CA SER A 272 -10.06 -40.86 58.68
C SER A 272 -11.04 -42.02 58.54
N VAL A 273 -11.04 -42.93 59.51
CA VAL A 273 -11.96 -44.07 59.55
C VAL A 273 -12.80 -43.98 60.86
N LEU A 274 -14.10 -43.88 60.69
CA LEU A 274 -15.02 -43.98 61.81
C LEU A 274 -15.27 -45.48 62.16
N ILE A 275 -14.73 -45.92 63.26
CA ILE A 275 -14.85 -47.31 63.73
C ILE A 275 -15.91 -47.39 64.78
N ARG A 276 -16.88 -48.30 64.53
CA ARG A 276 -17.98 -48.59 65.44
C ARG A 276 -17.96 -50.04 65.83
N SER A 277 -18.42 -50.38 67.10
CA SER A 277 -18.57 -51.75 67.53
C SER A 277 -19.99 -51.94 68.19
N ASN A 278 -20.45 -53.19 68.20
CA ASN A 278 -21.63 -53.56 68.94
C ASN A 278 -21.29 -54.73 69.91
N PRO A 279 -21.37 -54.50 71.23
CA PRO A 279 -21.73 -53.24 71.92
C PRO A 279 -20.69 -52.16 71.71
N SER A 280 -21.05 -50.89 71.86
CA SER A 280 -20.13 -49.75 71.83
C SER A 280 -19.19 -49.77 73.05
N GLY A 281 -18.05 -49.07 72.98
CA GLY A 281 -17.09 -49.01 74.04
C GLY A 281 -15.95 -50.05 73.95
N ALA A 282 -15.81 -50.72 72.79
CA ALA A 282 -14.64 -51.63 72.59
C ALA A 282 -13.37 -50.80 72.44
N SER A 283 -12.23 -51.27 73.00
CA SER A 283 -10.94 -50.67 72.83
C SER A 283 -10.44 -50.86 71.44
N LEU A 284 -10.00 -49.75 70.80
CA LEU A 284 -9.43 -49.75 69.48
C LEU A 284 -7.88 -49.59 69.61
N THR A 285 -7.17 -50.44 68.93
CA THR A 285 -5.69 -50.39 68.82
C THR A 285 -5.34 -50.41 67.31
N VAL A 286 -4.55 -49.48 66.85
CA VAL A 286 -4.04 -49.38 65.47
C VAL A 286 -2.51 -49.42 65.53
N GLY A 287 -1.87 -50.28 64.75
CA GLY A 287 -0.41 -50.42 64.76
C GLY A 287 0.21 -50.81 66.11
N GLY A 288 -0.60 -51.31 67.05
CA GLY A 288 -0.14 -51.65 68.42
C GLY A 288 -0.36 -50.51 69.44
N GLU A 289 -0.82 -49.34 69.02
CA GLU A 289 -1.08 -48.19 69.86
C GLU A 289 -2.59 -48.06 70.15
N PHE A 290 -2.94 -47.81 71.41
CA PHE A 290 -4.32 -47.60 71.84
C PHE A 290 -4.85 -46.24 71.33
N GLN A 291 -5.91 -46.26 70.54
CA GLN A 291 -6.52 -45.07 69.93
C GLN A 291 -7.73 -44.56 70.72
N GLY A 292 -8.39 -45.40 71.50
CA GLY A 292 -9.59 -45.02 72.27
C GLY A 292 -10.64 -46.09 72.24
N LEU A 293 -11.95 -45.68 72.61
CA LEU A 293 -13.08 -46.56 72.61
C LEU A 293 -14.08 -46.23 71.50
N THR A 294 -14.72 -47.29 70.94
CA THR A 294 -15.70 -47.13 69.86
C THR A 294 -17.04 -46.55 70.40
N PRO A 295 -17.71 -45.69 69.59
CA PRO A 295 -17.34 -45.21 68.28
C PRO A 295 -16.24 -44.16 68.36
N ILE A 296 -15.26 -44.27 67.51
CA ILE A 296 -14.11 -43.32 67.42
C ILE A 296 -13.73 -43.11 65.97
N GLU A 297 -13.39 -41.86 65.62
CA GLU A 297 -12.76 -41.52 64.34
C GLU A 297 -11.27 -41.46 64.52
N VAL A 298 -10.54 -42.22 63.74
CA VAL A 298 -9.07 -42.33 63.79
C VAL A 298 -8.50 -41.89 62.46
N ALA A 299 -7.52 -40.98 62.51
CA ALA A 299 -6.69 -40.64 61.34
C ALA A 299 -5.72 -41.80 61.08
N LEU A 300 -5.64 -42.25 59.86
CA LEU A 300 -4.68 -43.26 59.39
C LEU A 300 -3.69 -42.60 58.44
N GLU A 301 -2.42 -42.65 58.81
CA GLU A 301 -1.29 -42.24 57.97
C GLU A 301 -0.98 -43.29 56.90
#